data_0d7086c5c34bc8042de8d20ca00dfb98
#
_entry.id   0d7086c5c34bc8042de8d20ca00dfb98
#
_cell.length_a   1.000
_cell.length_b   1.000
_cell.length_c   1.000
_cell.angle_alpha   90.00
_cell.angle_beta   90.00
_cell.angle_gamma   90.00
#
_symmetry.space_group_name_H-M   'P 1'
#
loop_
_entity.id
_entity.type
_entity.pdbx_description
1 polymer ?
#
loop_
_entity_poly.entity_id
_entity_poly.type
_entity_poly.pdbx_seq_one_letter_code
_entity_poly.pdbx_strand_id
1 'polypeptide(L)'
;MADLSKLINMERVQMINPTPIYNKFKYVSAECGSGKTTALCNMINNTLNTKGSTEKFIIVQNTQKLATDTSQKITPCKLLISDLMPNSKNVINSVLDFLKAPVERVLIISDKTFFRIPVEMLEGWQIWLDDVTNFHSFKNVNDDNQRIKDIIYHDLMQEHEIVDEEKKQYLTAKKKAVKGGLINKIAQELSIISENDIFIMNSDYFNDPEKVQLSILGWKELRKYIGLPVTFMGANFENSLIYKAGSEFFELNRHG
;
A
#
# COMPACT_ATOMS: atom_id res chain seq x y z
N MET A 1 14.12 19.76 0.05
CA MET A 1 13.00 18.83 -0.14
C MET A 1 13.07 18.33 -1.56
N ALA A 2 13.20 17.02 -1.75
CA ALA A 2 13.19 16.44 -3.08
C ALA A 2 11.79 16.63 -3.69
N ASP A 3 11.73 17.10 -4.92
CA ASP A 3 10.48 17.22 -5.67
C ASP A 3 9.98 15.81 -6.03
N LEU A 4 9.13 15.26 -5.17
CA LEU A 4 8.51 13.95 -5.36
C LEU A 4 7.64 13.87 -6.61
N SER A 5 7.24 15.03 -7.19
CA SER A 5 6.44 15.08 -8.41
C SER A 5 7.20 14.56 -9.63
N LYS A 6 8.53 14.70 -9.64
CA LYS A 6 9.38 14.20 -10.73
C LYS A 6 9.55 12.69 -10.75
N LEU A 7 9.47 12.03 -9.57
CA LEU A 7 9.51 10.57 -9.46
C LEU A 7 8.26 9.87 -10.03
N ILE A 8 7.17 10.59 -10.14
CA ILE A 8 5.89 10.09 -10.65
C ILE A 8 5.84 10.15 -12.19
N ASN A 9 6.74 10.89 -12.83
CA ASN A 9 6.75 11.10 -14.28
C ASN A 9 7.57 10.07 -15.10
N MET A 10 8.03 8.98 -14.50
CA MET A 10 8.72 7.94 -15.27
C MET A 10 7.75 7.15 -16.15
N GLU A 11 7.86 7.43 -17.43
CA GLU A 11 7.33 6.74 -18.62
C GLU A 11 5.83 6.43 -18.67
N ARG A 12 5.14 7.21 -19.49
CA ARG A 12 3.88 6.82 -20.15
C ARG A 12 4.12 5.55 -20.99
N VAL A 13 3.93 4.39 -20.39
CA VAL A 13 3.62 3.21 -21.19
C VAL A 13 2.25 3.49 -21.80
N GLN A 14 2.19 3.72 -23.10
CA GLN A 14 0.94 3.72 -23.86
C GLN A 14 0.35 2.30 -23.76
N MET A 15 -0.49 2.08 -22.79
CA MET A 15 -1.36 0.92 -22.82
C MET A 15 -2.45 1.17 -23.86
N ILE A 16 -2.42 0.37 -24.94
CA ILE A 16 -3.52 0.22 -25.87
C ILE A 16 -4.59 -0.60 -25.13
N ASN A 17 -5.33 0.06 -24.26
CA ASN A 17 -6.51 -0.49 -23.59
C ASN A 17 -7.60 0.56 -23.59
N PRO A 18 -8.89 0.18 -23.64
CA PRO A 18 -9.99 1.13 -23.58
C PRO A 18 -9.80 2.04 -22.37
N THR A 19 -10.04 3.33 -22.57
CA THR A 19 -9.87 4.39 -21.57
C THR A 19 -10.40 3.91 -20.23
N PRO A 20 -9.57 3.84 -19.18
CA PRO A 20 -10.03 3.35 -17.88
C PRO A 20 -11.20 4.21 -17.41
N ILE A 21 -12.25 3.56 -16.92
CA ILE A 21 -13.44 4.23 -16.36
C ILE A 21 -13.02 5.15 -15.20
N TYR A 22 -11.92 4.79 -14.51
CA TYR A 22 -11.37 5.50 -13.37
C TYR A 22 -9.93 5.93 -13.68
N ASN A 23 -9.74 7.18 -14.08
CA ASN A 23 -8.41 7.75 -14.30
C ASN A 23 -7.85 8.48 -13.08
N LYS A 24 -8.65 8.61 -12.03
CA LYS A 24 -8.28 9.20 -10.74
C LYS A 24 -8.85 8.39 -9.59
N PHE A 25 -8.19 8.48 -8.45
CA PHE A 25 -8.70 7.98 -7.19
C PHE A 25 -9.72 8.96 -6.61
N LYS A 26 -10.80 8.45 -6.04
CA LYS A 26 -11.72 9.26 -5.25
C LYS A 26 -11.19 9.41 -3.84
N TYR A 27 -11.53 10.50 -3.16
CA TYR A 27 -11.26 10.64 -1.73
C TYR A 27 -12.40 11.31 -0.98
N VAL A 28 -12.52 10.95 0.29
CA VAL A 28 -13.41 11.56 1.27
C VAL A 28 -12.55 12.11 2.40
N SER A 29 -12.61 13.41 2.62
CA SER A 29 -11.87 14.11 3.66
C SER A 29 -12.85 14.75 4.63
N ALA A 30 -12.78 14.39 5.90
CA ALA A 30 -13.56 14.99 6.96
C ALA A 30 -12.85 14.81 8.30
N GLU A 31 -13.23 15.56 9.31
CA GLU A 31 -12.61 15.51 10.63
C GLU A 31 -12.64 14.12 11.27
N CYS A 32 -11.70 13.87 12.19
CA CYS A 32 -11.69 12.65 12.98
C CYS A 32 -13.01 12.57 13.80
N GLY A 33 -13.62 11.39 13.85
CA GLY A 33 -14.88 11.20 14.57
C GLY A 33 -16.13 11.72 13.85
N SER A 34 -16.03 12.24 12.63
CA SER A 34 -17.17 12.75 11.84
C SER A 34 -18.15 11.69 11.35
N GLY A 35 -17.89 10.42 11.65
CA GLY A 35 -18.78 9.31 11.26
C GLY A 35 -18.54 8.74 9.86
N LYS A 36 -17.40 9.02 9.20
CA LYS A 36 -17.05 8.50 7.85
C LYS A 36 -17.26 7.00 7.71
N THR A 37 -16.66 6.21 8.60
CA THR A 37 -16.80 4.75 8.58
C THR A 37 -18.26 4.30 8.77
N THR A 38 -19.03 5.01 9.61
CA THR A 38 -20.45 4.70 9.80
C THR A 38 -21.25 5.02 8.54
N ALA A 39 -20.98 6.15 7.88
CA ALA A 39 -21.61 6.50 6.62
C ALA A 39 -21.29 5.47 5.52
N LEU A 40 -20.03 5.02 5.44
CA LEU A 40 -19.63 3.94 4.53
C LEU A 40 -20.39 2.64 4.81
N CYS A 41 -20.50 2.21 6.08
CA CYS A 41 -21.26 1.01 6.46
C CYS A 41 -22.73 1.12 6.05
N ASN A 42 -23.35 2.28 6.27
CA ASN A 42 -24.76 2.52 5.90
C ASN A 42 -24.92 2.47 4.37
N MET A 43 -24.05 3.10 3.61
CA MET A 43 -24.07 3.09 2.15
C MET A 43 -23.94 1.66 1.63
N ILE A 44 -22.99 0.88 2.15
CA ILE A 44 -22.80 -0.52 1.75
C ILE A 44 -24.04 -1.36 2.09
N ASN A 45 -24.57 -1.27 3.31
CA ASN A 45 -25.78 -2.00 3.71
C ASN A 45 -26.97 -1.65 2.82
N ASN A 46 -27.17 -0.37 2.49
CA ASN A 46 -28.22 0.05 1.57
C ASN A 46 -28.03 -0.56 0.18
N THR A 47 -26.79 -0.58 -0.33
CA THR A 47 -26.48 -1.20 -1.63
C THR A 47 -26.71 -2.73 -1.61
N LEU A 48 -26.30 -3.40 -0.54
CA LEU A 48 -26.53 -4.84 -0.36
C LEU A 48 -28.02 -5.21 -0.36
N ASN A 49 -28.86 -4.35 0.21
CA ASN A 49 -30.29 -4.52 0.31
C ASN A 49 -31.06 -4.06 -0.93
N THR A 50 -30.41 -3.35 -1.85
CA THR A 50 -31.03 -2.89 -3.09
C THR A 50 -31.23 -4.06 -4.04
N LYS A 51 -32.49 -4.29 -4.44
CA LYS A 51 -32.86 -5.39 -5.34
C LYS A 51 -32.13 -5.29 -6.67
N GLY A 52 -31.45 -6.36 -7.05
CA GLY A 52 -30.69 -6.43 -8.30
C GLY A 52 -29.28 -5.85 -8.25
N SER A 53 -28.86 -5.29 -7.12
CA SER A 53 -27.47 -4.84 -6.96
C SER A 53 -26.51 -6.05 -6.91
N THR A 54 -25.45 -5.98 -7.73
CA THR A 54 -24.38 -6.99 -7.78
C THR A 54 -23.05 -6.43 -7.30
N GLU A 55 -23.02 -5.20 -6.77
CA GLU A 55 -21.81 -4.53 -6.33
C GLU A 55 -21.11 -5.30 -5.22
N LYS A 56 -19.78 -5.31 -5.29
CA LYS A 56 -18.90 -5.96 -4.33
C LYS A 56 -17.94 -4.93 -3.74
N PHE A 57 -17.61 -5.05 -2.46
CA PHE A 57 -16.83 -4.08 -1.72
C PHE A 57 -15.64 -4.71 -1.02
N ILE A 58 -14.47 -4.08 -1.11
CA ILE A 58 -13.32 -4.36 -0.27
C ILE A 58 -13.10 -3.16 0.62
N ILE A 59 -13.14 -3.36 1.94
CA ILE A 59 -12.81 -2.35 2.94
C ILE A 59 -11.44 -2.67 3.50
N VAL A 60 -10.53 -1.72 3.38
CA VAL A 60 -9.15 -1.85 3.84
C VAL A 60 -8.95 -0.92 5.02
N GLN A 61 -8.52 -1.45 6.14
CA GLN A 61 -8.33 -0.70 7.38
C GLN A 61 -6.96 -0.99 8.00
N ASN A 62 -6.39 0.02 8.68
CA ASN A 62 -5.05 -0.07 9.23
C ASN A 62 -4.96 -0.81 10.58
N THR A 63 -6.09 -0.97 11.29
CA THR A 63 -6.13 -1.66 12.57
C THR A 63 -7.14 -2.80 12.59
N GLN A 64 -6.79 -3.88 13.27
CA GLN A 64 -7.67 -5.04 13.41
C GLN A 64 -8.92 -4.73 14.23
N LYS A 65 -8.80 -3.84 15.22
CA LYS A 65 -9.93 -3.37 16.01
C LYS A 65 -10.96 -2.68 15.12
N LEU A 66 -10.53 -1.73 14.30
CA LEU A 66 -11.42 -1.00 13.38
C LEU A 66 -12.09 -1.98 12.40
N ALA A 67 -11.32 -2.93 11.84
CA ALA A 67 -11.84 -3.96 10.93
C ALA A 67 -12.91 -4.85 11.60
N THR A 68 -12.68 -5.23 12.86
CA THR A 68 -13.65 -6.00 13.65
C THR A 68 -14.90 -5.18 13.93
N ASP A 69 -14.76 -3.94 14.40
CA ASP A 69 -15.89 -3.05 14.68
C ASP A 69 -16.71 -2.76 13.40
N THR A 70 -16.06 -2.64 12.24
CA THR A 70 -16.71 -2.46 10.94
C THR A 70 -17.47 -3.72 10.52
N SER A 71 -16.89 -4.90 10.74
CA SER A 71 -17.54 -6.17 10.38
C SER A 71 -18.83 -6.43 11.15
N GLN A 72 -18.96 -5.89 12.35
CA GLN A 72 -20.20 -5.98 13.14
C GLN A 72 -21.33 -5.10 12.60
N LYS A 73 -20.99 -4.08 11.78
CA LYS A 73 -21.95 -3.12 11.23
C LYS A 73 -22.43 -3.50 9.82
N ILE A 74 -21.78 -4.43 9.16
CA ILE A 74 -22.09 -4.86 7.79
C ILE A 74 -22.41 -6.36 7.78
N THR A 75 -23.61 -6.72 7.30
CA THR A 75 -24.03 -8.13 7.24
C THR A 75 -24.75 -8.41 5.92
N PRO A 76 -24.32 -9.43 5.13
CA PRO A 76 -23.18 -10.31 5.37
C PRO A 76 -21.84 -9.71 4.92
N CYS A 77 -20.76 -10.02 5.63
CA CYS A 77 -19.41 -9.68 5.22
C CYS A 77 -18.40 -10.76 5.60
N LYS A 78 -17.26 -10.81 4.89
CA LYS A 78 -16.11 -11.65 5.20
C LYS A 78 -15.03 -10.81 5.83
N LEU A 79 -14.64 -11.12 7.07
CA LEU A 79 -13.50 -10.53 7.75
C LEU A 79 -12.31 -11.48 7.70
N LEU A 80 -11.18 -11.05 7.12
CA LEU A 80 -9.95 -11.83 7.01
C LEU A 80 -8.76 -11.00 7.56
N ILE A 81 -8.45 -11.19 8.83
CA ILE A 81 -7.36 -10.55 9.57
C ILE A 81 -6.54 -11.57 10.34
N SER A 82 -5.29 -11.24 10.70
CA SER A 82 -4.36 -12.20 11.31
C SER A 82 -4.85 -12.78 12.64
N ASP A 83 -5.49 -11.97 13.49
CA ASP A 83 -5.94 -12.41 14.82
C ASP A 83 -7.06 -13.47 14.79
N LEU A 84 -7.81 -13.53 13.70
CA LEU A 84 -8.89 -14.50 13.53
C LEU A 84 -8.45 -15.77 12.79
N MET A 85 -7.17 -15.86 12.40
CA MET A 85 -6.67 -17.00 11.65
C MET A 85 -5.92 -17.98 12.55
N PRO A 86 -6.14 -19.30 12.39
CA PRO A 86 -5.30 -20.29 13.05
C PRO A 86 -3.84 -20.12 12.64
N ASN A 87 -2.91 -20.35 13.56
CA ASN A 87 -1.46 -20.12 13.41
C ASN A 87 -0.80 -20.73 12.16
N SER A 88 -1.47 -21.63 11.45
CA SER A 88 -0.98 -22.29 10.23
C SER A 88 -1.47 -21.68 8.92
N LYS A 89 -2.44 -20.78 8.95
CA LYS A 89 -3.00 -20.20 7.71
C LYS A 89 -2.44 -18.81 7.41
N ASN A 90 -1.89 -18.65 6.23
CA ASN A 90 -1.46 -17.37 5.73
C ASN A 90 -2.69 -16.56 5.28
N VAL A 91 -2.95 -15.41 5.92
CA VAL A 91 -4.10 -14.53 5.63
C VAL A 91 -4.20 -14.21 4.14
N ILE A 92 -3.07 -13.91 3.49
CA ILE A 92 -3.09 -13.58 2.07
C ILE A 92 -3.62 -14.73 1.21
N ASN A 93 -3.23 -15.98 1.50
CA ASN A 93 -3.76 -17.11 0.74
C ASN A 93 -5.28 -17.25 0.90
N SER A 94 -5.79 -17.05 2.13
CA SER A 94 -7.25 -17.08 2.38
C SER A 94 -7.98 -15.95 1.66
N VAL A 95 -7.37 -14.77 1.54
CA VAL A 95 -7.93 -13.66 0.76
C VAL A 95 -7.93 -13.99 -0.73
N LEU A 96 -6.83 -14.52 -1.27
CA LEU A 96 -6.75 -14.90 -2.68
C LEU A 96 -7.76 -15.99 -3.04
N ASP A 97 -7.95 -16.97 -2.16
CA ASP A 97 -8.95 -18.04 -2.37
C ASP A 97 -10.37 -17.48 -2.30
N PHE A 98 -10.65 -16.57 -1.38
CA PHE A 98 -11.95 -15.89 -1.32
C PHE A 98 -12.21 -15.04 -2.58
N LEU A 99 -11.23 -14.30 -3.08
CA LEU A 99 -11.42 -13.45 -4.28
C LEU A 99 -11.67 -14.26 -5.55
N LYS A 100 -11.15 -15.51 -5.63
CA LYS A 100 -11.43 -16.42 -6.77
C LYS A 100 -12.88 -16.90 -6.80
N ALA A 101 -13.49 -17.10 -5.63
CA ALA A 101 -14.86 -17.62 -5.50
C ALA A 101 -15.58 -16.94 -4.31
N PRO A 102 -15.91 -15.64 -4.43
CA PRO A 102 -16.50 -14.88 -3.33
C PRO A 102 -17.93 -15.35 -3.03
N VAL A 103 -18.18 -15.71 -1.78
CA VAL A 103 -19.51 -16.03 -1.28
C VAL A 103 -20.23 -14.77 -0.80
N GLU A 104 -19.53 -13.93 -0.03
CA GLU A 104 -20.01 -12.64 0.43
C GLU A 104 -19.62 -11.53 -0.55
N ARG A 105 -20.42 -10.48 -0.63
CA ARG A 105 -20.15 -9.31 -1.45
C ARG A 105 -19.31 -8.23 -0.75
N VAL A 106 -18.95 -8.43 0.51
CA VAL A 106 -18.10 -7.51 1.28
C VAL A 106 -16.94 -8.29 1.88
N LEU A 107 -15.74 -7.82 1.61
CA LEU A 107 -14.48 -8.30 2.19
C LEU A 107 -13.85 -7.19 3.02
N ILE A 108 -13.48 -7.49 4.27
CA ILE A 108 -12.77 -6.56 5.16
C ILE A 108 -11.40 -7.14 5.47
N ILE A 109 -10.34 -6.38 5.19
CA ILE A 109 -8.95 -6.80 5.33
C ILE A 109 -8.06 -5.67 5.87
N SER A 110 -6.84 -6.02 6.28
CA SER A 110 -5.82 -5.04 6.64
C SER A 110 -5.12 -4.47 5.40
N ASP A 111 -4.56 -3.28 5.54
CA ASP A 111 -3.72 -2.62 4.54
C ASP A 111 -2.50 -3.47 4.13
N LYS A 112 -1.83 -4.10 5.10
CA LYS A 112 -0.71 -5.01 4.84
C LYS A 112 -1.10 -6.19 3.94
N THR A 113 -2.33 -6.67 4.08
CA THR A 113 -2.86 -7.73 3.22
C THR A 113 -3.23 -7.20 1.85
N PHE A 114 -3.90 -6.04 1.79
CA PHE A 114 -4.35 -5.41 0.55
C PHE A 114 -3.20 -5.18 -0.44
N PHE A 115 -2.11 -4.58 0.00
CA PHE A 115 -0.96 -4.28 -0.86
C PHE A 115 -0.23 -5.51 -1.42
N ARG A 116 -0.59 -6.71 -0.97
CA ARG A 116 -0.04 -7.99 -1.45
C ARG A 116 -0.97 -8.71 -2.43
N ILE A 117 -2.17 -8.19 -2.66
CA ILE A 117 -3.12 -8.76 -3.62
C ILE A 117 -2.70 -8.38 -5.04
N PRO A 118 -2.62 -9.33 -5.98
CA PRO A 118 -2.46 -9.02 -7.40
C PRO A 118 -3.61 -8.11 -7.89
N VAL A 119 -3.27 -7.07 -8.64
CA VAL A 119 -4.23 -6.02 -9.03
C VAL A 119 -5.38 -6.58 -9.87
N GLU A 120 -5.09 -7.55 -10.71
CA GLU A 120 -6.07 -8.25 -11.55
C GLU A 120 -7.19 -8.95 -10.76
N MET A 121 -6.92 -9.33 -9.50
CA MET A 121 -7.93 -9.94 -8.63
C MET A 121 -8.88 -8.94 -7.98
N LEU A 122 -8.60 -7.65 -8.12
CA LEU A 122 -9.39 -6.56 -7.57
C LEU A 122 -10.46 -6.05 -8.57
N GLU A 123 -10.43 -6.53 -9.80
CA GLU A 123 -11.41 -6.14 -10.81
C GLU A 123 -12.84 -6.47 -10.39
N GLY A 124 -13.75 -5.53 -10.62
CA GLY A 124 -15.17 -5.66 -10.25
C GLY A 124 -15.44 -5.46 -8.75
N TRP A 125 -14.48 -4.99 -7.97
CA TRP A 125 -14.65 -4.63 -6.57
C TRP A 125 -14.56 -3.11 -6.38
N GLN A 126 -15.47 -2.54 -5.58
CA GLN A 126 -15.37 -1.16 -5.07
C GLN A 126 -14.41 -1.18 -3.86
N ILE A 127 -13.32 -0.45 -3.93
CA ILE A 127 -12.26 -0.51 -2.92
C ILE A 127 -12.28 0.76 -2.06
N TRP A 128 -12.39 0.59 -0.75
CA TRP A 128 -12.39 1.68 0.22
C TRP A 128 -11.21 1.54 1.17
N LEU A 129 -10.29 2.51 1.13
CA LEU A 129 -9.13 2.60 2.02
C LEU A 129 -9.48 3.53 3.17
N ASP A 130 -9.94 2.96 4.30
CA ASP A 130 -10.44 3.71 5.46
C ASP A 130 -9.35 3.90 6.50
N ASP A 131 -8.95 5.15 6.72
CA ASP A 131 -7.86 5.57 7.60
C ASP A 131 -6.52 4.87 7.32
N VAL A 132 -6.29 4.43 6.08
CA VAL A 132 -5.02 3.83 5.68
C VAL A 132 -3.99 4.93 5.50
N THR A 133 -2.89 4.83 6.27
CA THR A 133 -1.78 5.81 6.27
C THR A 133 -0.45 5.20 5.86
N ASN A 134 -0.36 3.87 5.77
CA ASN A 134 0.89 3.12 5.56
C ASN A 134 1.28 3.05 4.06
N PHE A 135 1.20 4.16 3.35
CA PHE A 135 1.64 4.24 1.94
C PHE A 135 3.13 4.48 1.80
N HIS A 136 3.76 4.97 2.84
CA HIS A 136 5.19 5.19 2.94
C HIS A 136 5.70 4.71 4.30
N SER A 137 6.96 4.39 4.35
CA SER A 137 7.66 3.98 5.57
C SER A 137 9.06 4.56 5.57
N PHE A 138 9.58 4.85 6.76
CA PHE A 138 10.92 5.36 6.95
C PHE A 138 11.65 4.51 7.98
N LYS A 139 12.89 4.18 7.70
CA LYS A 139 13.75 3.40 8.59
C LYS A 139 15.16 3.95 8.59
N ASN A 140 15.76 4.00 9.77
CA ASN A 140 17.19 4.20 9.94
C ASN A 140 17.83 2.90 10.44
N VAL A 141 18.91 2.51 9.78
CA VAL A 141 19.80 1.44 10.22
C VAL A 141 21.11 2.08 10.63
N ASN A 142 21.50 1.92 11.89
CA ASN A 142 22.73 2.49 12.40
C ASN A 142 23.77 1.36 12.52
N ASP A 143 24.76 1.39 11.66
CA ASP A 143 25.88 0.46 11.68
C ASP A 143 27.11 1.11 11.02
N ASP A 144 28.23 1.10 11.72
CA ASP A 144 29.51 1.63 11.25
C ASP A 144 30.45 0.55 10.69
N ASN A 145 30.04 -0.71 10.76
CA ASN A 145 30.86 -1.83 10.33
C ASN A 145 30.93 -1.91 8.79
N GLN A 146 32.11 -1.64 8.24
CA GLN A 146 32.34 -1.66 6.80
C GLN A 146 31.92 -2.98 6.13
N ARG A 147 32.14 -4.11 6.78
CA ARG A 147 31.73 -5.42 6.23
C ARG A 147 30.21 -5.54 6.10
N ILE A 148 29.46 -4.94 7.02
CA ILE A 148 28.02 -4.90 6.95
C ILE A 148 27.56 -3.98 5.82
N LYS A 149 28.20 -2.81 5.67
CA LYS A 149 27.95 -1.91 4.55
C LYS A 149 28.19 -2.60 3.21
N ASP A 150 29.31 -3.32 3.08
CA ASP A 150 29.67 -4.04 1.85
C ASP A 150 28.66 -5.15 1.54
N ILE A 151 28.22 -5.91 2.55
CA ILE A 151 27.22 -6.96 2.38
C ILE A 151 25.87 -6.37 1.93
N ILE A 152 25.41 -5.32 2.63
CA ILE A 152 24.15 -4.65 2.26
C ILE A 152 24.23 -4.11 0.84
N TYR A 153 25.34 -3.42 0.50
CA TYR A 153 25.55 -2.87 -0.82
C TYR A 153 25.57 -3.97 -1.89
N HIS A 154 26.34 -5.03 -1.68
CA HIS A 154 26.46 -6.12 -2.63
C HIS A 154 25.12 -6.82 -2.87
N ASP A 155 24.38 -7.14 -1.81
CA ASP A 155 23.09 -7.82 -1.92
C ASP A 155 22.03 -6.92 -2.55
N LEU A 156 22.04 -5.63 -2.24
CA LEU A 156 21.15 -4.66 -2.88
C LEU A 156 21.47 -4.48 -4.36
N MET A 157 22.75 -4.40 -4.72
CA MET A 157 23.20 -4.13 -6.08
C MET A 157 23.04 -5.33 -7.03
N GLN A 158 23.02 -6.57 -6.52
CA GLN A 158 22.74 -7.76 -7.35
C GLN A 158 21.30 -7.81 -7.86
N GLU A 159 20.37 -7.13 -7.21
CA GLU A 159 18.94 -7.26 -7.47
C GLU A 159 18.23 -5.94 -7.82
N HIS A 160 18.99 -4.85 -7.91
CA HIS A 160 18.41 -3.51 -8.06
C HIS A 160 19.08 -2.72 -9.17
N GLU A 161 18.28 -1.98 -9.89
CA GLU A 161 18.77 -0.98 -10.84
C GLU A 161 18.95 0.36 -10.11
N ILE A 162 20.15 0.94 -10.20
CA ILE A 162 20.41 2.28 -9.68
C ILE A 162 19.99 3.26 -10.76
N VAL A 163 19.03 4.10 -10.44
CA VAL A 163 18.68 5.26 -11.26
C VAL A 163 19.32 6.48 -10.61
N ASP A 164 20.32 7.06 -11.27
CA ASP A 164 20.97 8.31 -10.85
C ASP A 164 20.27 9.48 -11.53
N GLU A 165 19.39 10.16 -10.80
CA GLU A 165 18.91 11.48 -11.18
C GLU A 165 19.50 12.53 -10.25
N GLU A 166 20.34 13.44 -10.75
CA GLU A 166 20.90 14.59 -10.04
C GLU A 166 21.62 14.22 -8.72
N LYS A 167 22.50 13.22 -8.73
CA LYS A 167 23.29 12.75 -7.57
C LYS A 167 22.47 12.07 -6.45
N LYS A 168 21.22 11.71 -6.70
CA LYS A 168 20.40 10.88 -5.82
C LYS A 168 20.30 9.50 -6.43
N GLN A 169 20.86 8.50 -5.76
CA GLN A 169 20.71 7.12 -6.19
C GLN A 169 19.37 6.58 -5.70
N TYR A 170 18.54 6.16 -6.65
CA TYR A 170 17.28 5.49 -6.39
C TYR A 170 17.46 4.00 -6.65
N LEU A 171 17.09 3.19 -5.69
CA LEU A 171 17.12 1.74 -5.84
C LEU A 171 15.68 1.24 -5.91
N THR A 172 15.31 0.60 -7.03
CA THR A 172 14.03 -0.09 -7.15
C THR A 172 14.22 -1.57 -6.86
N ALA A 173 13.42 -2.11 -5.91
CA ALA A 173 13.53 -3.50 -5.50
C ALA A 173 12.95 -4.46 -6.54
N LYS A 174 13.74 -5.44 -6.97
CA LYS A 174 13.22 -6.67 -7.59
C LYS A 174 12.80 -7.64 -6.49
N LYS A 175 11.59 -8.18 -6.55
CA LYS A 175 10.87 -8.96 -5.51
C LYS A 175 11.55 -10.22 -4.95
N LYS A 176 12.83 -10.47 -5.16
CA LYS A 176 13.48 -11.75 -4.83
C LYS A 176 14.68 -11.59 -3.93
N ALA A 177 14.64 -10.87 -2.90
CA ALA A 177 15.84 -10.85 -2.16
C ALA A 177 15.73 -11.06 -0.68
N VAL A 178 16.87 -11.27 -0.15
CA VAL A 178 17.21 -11.47 1.24
C VAL A 178 16.86 -12.87 1.75
N LYS A 179 17.52 -13.87 1.19
CA LYS A 179 17.70 -15.18 1.81
C LYS A 179 19.19 -15.41 2.03
N GLY A 180 19.75 -14.91 3.12
CA GLY A 180 21.14 -15.18 3.47
C GLY A 180 21.40 -15.01 4.97
N GLY A 181 22.20 -15.90 5.58
CA GLY A 181 22.31 -16.11 7.01
C GLY A 181 22.83 -14.94 7.88
N LEU A 182 23.71 -14.06 7.38
CA LEU A 182 24.15 -12.88 8.13
C LEU A 182 23.11 -11.75 8.10
N ILE A 183 22.37 -11.67 7.03
CA ILE A 183 21.31 -10.70 6.80
C ILE A 183 20.10 -10.94 7.69
N ASN A 184 19.95 -12.12 8.29
CA ASN A 184 18.83 -12.38 9.20
C ASN A 184 18.77 -11.44 10.41
N LYS A 185 19.90 -10.89 10.88
CA LYS A 185 19.90 -9.85 11.92
C LYS A 185 19.47 -8.48 11.37
N ILE A 186 19.82 -8.19 10.12
CA ILE A 186 19.52 -6.95 9.43
C ILE A 186 18.23 -7.09 8.62
N ALA A 187 17.80 -8.33 8.32
CA ALA A 187 16.61 -8.61 7.52
C ALA A 187 15.33 -7.99 8.09
N GLN A 188 15.19 -7.97 9.42
CA GLN A 188 14.07 -7.27 10.06
C GLN A 188 14.16 -5.75 9.88
N GLU A 189 15.36 -5.21 9.85
CA GLU A 189 15.60 -3.79 9.67
C GLU A 189 15.47 -3.39 8.21
N LEU A 190 15.80 -4.30 7.29
CA LEU A 190 15.63 -4.13 5.85
C LEU A 190 14.26 -4.59 5.33
N SER A 191 13.35 -5.04 6.21
CA SER A 191 11.99 -5.45 5.82
C SER A 191 11.22 -4.36 5.07
N ILE A 192 11.54 -3.08 5.36
CA ILE A 192 11.01 -1.93 4.64
C ILE A 192 11.20 -2.04 3.11
N ILE A 193 12.30 -2.64 2.66
CA ILE A 193 12.61 -2.83 1.24
C ILE A 193 11.65 -3.86 0.62
N SER A 194 11.38 -4.96 1.32
CA SER A 194 10.46 -6.00 0.84
C SER A 194 8.99 -5.64 0.99
N GLU A 195 8.67 -4.70 1.88
CA GLU A 195 7.30 -4.26 2.15
C GLU A 195 6.83 -3.12 1.23
N ASN A 196 7.75 -2.48 0.51
CA ASN A 196 7.46 -1.36 -0.39
C ASN A 196 7.75 -1.73 -1.84
N ASP A 197 7.10 -1.03 -2.76
CA ASP A 197 7.30 -1.22 -4.20
C ASP A 197 8.48 -0.39 -4.70
N ILE A 198 8.69 0.78 -4.11
CA ILE A 198 9.75 1.74 -4.45
C ILE A 198 10.40 2.22 -3.16
N PHE A 199 11.71 2.42 -3.20
CA PHE A 199 12.43 3.01 -2.06
C PHE A 199 13.62 3.87 -2.51
N ILE A 200 14.02 4.79 -1.64
CA ILE A 200 15.19 5.65 -1.78
C ILE A 200 16.05 5.48 -0.54
N MET A 201 17.35 5.48 -0.71
CA MET A 201 18.29 5.48 0.40
C MET A 201 19.43 6.47 0.16
N ASN A 202 20.11 6.87 1.23
CA ASN A 202 21.27 7.71 1.13
C ASN A 202 22.49 6.87 0.71
N SER A 203 22.96 7.07 -0.50
CA SER A 203 24.08 6.32 -1.09
C SER A 203 25.43 6.64 -0.45
N ASP A 204 25.58 7.82 0.15
CA ASP A 204 26.80 8.24 0.85
C ASP A 204 27.16 7.32 2.03
N TYR A 205 26.16 6.66 2.64
CA TYR A 205 26.40 5.64 3.66
C TYR A 205 27.38 4.56 3.22
N PHE A 206 27.34 4.15 1.96
CA PHE A 206 28.20 3.08 1.43
C PHE A 206 29.60 3.57 1.05
N ASN A 207 29.73 4.83 0.67
CA ASN A 207 30.94 5.41 0.08
C ASN A 207 31.76 6.23 1.08
N ASP A 208 31.16 6.64 2.20
CA ASP A 208 31.80 7.45 3.22
C ASP A 208 31.95 6.64 4.52
N PRO A 209 33.21 6.37 4.95
CA PRO A 209 33.46 5.64 6.19
C PRO A 209 32.92 6.33 7.46
N GLU A 210 32.78 7.66 7.43
CA GLU A 210 32.27 8.42 8.57
C GLU A 210 30.74 8.37 8.69
N LYS A 211 30.05 7.93 7.67
CA LYS A 211 28.59 7.75 7.72
C LYS A 211 28.23 6.45 8.40
N VAL A 212 27.54 6.57 9.51
CA VAL A 212 27.13 5.43 10.34
C VAL A 212 25.64 5.11 10.22
N GLN A 213 24.88 5.90 9.47
CA GLN A 213 23.43 5.76 9.36
C GLN A 213 22.98 5.58 7.91
N LEU A 214 22.33 4.45 7.64
CA LEU A 214 21.58 4.22 6.43
C LEU A 214 20.13 4.63 6.66
N SER A 215 19.66 5.60 5.88
CA SER A 215 18.28 6.07 5.90
C SER A 215 17.54 5.55 4.67
N ILE A 216 16.42 4.88 4.89
CA ILE A 216 15.60 4.27 3.83
C ILE A 216 14.21 4.87 3.92
N LEU A 217 13.72 5.41 2.80
CA LEU A 217 12.33 5.83 2.61
C LEU A 217 11.71 4.94 1.54
N GLY A 218 10.67 4.22 1.89
CA GLY A 218 9.93 3.36 0.97
C GLY A 218 8.48 3.78 0.83
N TRP A 219 7.84 3.46 -0.31
CA TRP A 219 6.42 3.70 -0.52
C TRP A 219 5.77 2.67 -1.45
N LYS A 220 4.43 2.63 -1.41
CA LYS A 220 3.60 1.78 -2.25
C LYS A 220 3.38 2.44 -3.61
N GLU A 221 3.55 1.69 -4.68
CA GLU A 221 3.24 2.14 -6.04
C GLU A 221 1.72 2.14 -6.26
N LEU A 222 1.09 3.30 -6.09
CA LEU A 222 -0.37 3.40 -6.19
C LEU A 222 -0.86 3.46 -7.63
N ARG A 223 -0.02 3.87 -8.60
CA ARG A 223 -0.42 3.96 -10.01
C ARG A 223 -0.90 2.65 -10.58
N LYS A 224 -0.44 1.51 -10.03
CA LYS A 224 -0.92 0.17 -10.41
C LYS A 224 -2.42 -0.05 -10.18
N TYR A 225 -3.05 0.76 -9.31
CA TYR A 225 -4.49 0.70 -9.03
C TYR A 225 -5.31 1.70 -9.86
N ILE A 226 -4.69 2.54 -10.69
CA ILE A 226 -5.41 3.43 -11.62
C ILE A 226 -6.20 2.55 -12.60
N GLY A 227 -7.48 2.88 -12.77
CA GLY A 227 -8.42 2.05 -13.52
C GLY A 227 -9.36 1.22 -12.65
N LEU A 228 -9.07 1.10 -11.35
CA LEU A 228 -9.96 0.49 -10.37
C LEU A 228 -10.77 1.57 -9.62
N PRO A 229 -11.99 1.25 -9.16
CA PRO A 229 -12.80 2.15 -8.33
C PRO A 229 -12.27 2.18 -6.90
N VAL A 230 -11.21 2.96 -6.67
CA VAL A 230 -10.58 3.13 -5.36
C VAL A 230 -10.97 4.47 -4.75
N THR A 231 -11.46 4.42 -3.51
CA THR A 231 -11.79 5.60 -2.70
C THR A 231 -10.96 5.59 -1.41
N PHE A 232 -10.27 6.69 -1.17
CA PHE A 232 -9.54 6.94 0.06
C PHE A 232 -10.43 7.68 1.05
N MET A 233 -10.46 7.25 2.30
CA MET A 233 -11.11 7.98 3.38
C MET A 233 -10.10 8.29 4.47
N GLY A 234 -10.05 9.54 4.90
CA GLY A 234 -9.14 9.93 5.98
C GLY A 234 -9.51 11.27 6.61
N ALA A 235 -8.98 11.51 7.80
CA ALA A 235 -9.08 12.81 8.42
C ALA A 235 -8.09 13.78 7.73
N ASN A 236 -8.60 14.94 7.29
CA ASN A 236 -7.77 15.96 6.62
C ASN A 236 -6.90 15.37 5.50
N PHE A 237 -7.51 14.55 4.64
CA PHE A 237 -6.80 13.78 3.61
C PHE A 237 -5.89 14.66 2.74
N GLU A 238 -6.30 15.88 2.42
CA GLU A 238 -5.52 16.85 1.63
C GLU A 238 -4.20 17.26 2.31
N ASN A 239 -4.08 17.06 3.61
CA ASN A 239 -2.84 17.30 4.36
C ASN A 239 -1.92 16.08 4.40
N SER A 240 -2.37 14.93 3.93
CA SER A 240 -1.55 13.72 3.88
C SER A 240 -0.40 13.82 2.88
N LEU A 241 0.69 13.11 3.14
CA LEU A 241 1.85 13.07 2.23
C LEU A 241 1.45 12.49 0.88
N ILE A 242 0.58 11.51 0.83
CA ILE A 242 0.13 10.88 -0.40
C ILE A 242 -0.61 11.86 -1.30
N TYR A 243 -1.50 12.69 -0.74
CA TYR A 243 -2.19 13.72 -1.50
C TYR A 243 -1.25 14.82 -1.98
N LYS A 244 -0.35 15.30 -1.10
CA LYS A 244 0.63 16.34 -1.45
C LYS A 244 1.65 15.88 -2.50
N ALA A 245 1.95 14.59 -2.55
CA ALA A 245 2.89 14.02 -3.52
C ALA A 245 2.26 13.75 -4.89
N GLY A 246 0.93 13.67 -4.99
CA GLY A 246 0.23 13.28 -6.22
C GLY A 246 -1.21 13.77 -6.27
N SER A 247 -1.45 15.06 -5.96
CA SER A 247 -2.81 15.62 -5.93
C SER A 247 -3.55 15.49 -7.27
N GLU A 248 -2.83 15.44 -8.38
CA GLU A 248 -3.39 15.25 -9.72
C GLU A 248 -4.07 13.88 -9.91
N PHE A 249 -3.72 12.88 -9.09
CA PHE A 249 -4.32 11.55 -9.12
C PHE A 249 -5.59 11.43 -8.27
N PHE A 250 -5.99 12.49 -7.56
CA PHE A 250 -7.13 12.46 -6.65
C PHE A 250 -8.24 13.41 -7.08
N GLU A 251 -9.48 13.00 -6.84
CA GLU A 251 -10.68 13.82 -6.98
C GLU A 251 -11.61 13.66 -5.77
N LEU A 252 -12.22 14.77 -5.33
CA LEU A 252 -13.14 14.75 -4.19
C LEU A 252 -14.40 13.94 -4.53
N ASN A 253 -14.71 12.97 -3.70
CA ASN A 253 -15.98 12.24 -3.78
C ASN A 253 -17.11 13.09 -3.21
N ARG A 254 -17.93 13.72 -4.07
CA ARG A 254 -19.02 14.60 -3.69
C ARG A 254 -20.33 13.87 -3.33
N HIS A 255 -20.32 12.54 -3.38
CA HIS A 255 -21.51 11.70 -3.16
C HIS A 255 -21.42 10.88 -1.87
N GLY A 256 -20.52 11.26 -0.95
CA GLY A 256 -20.39 10.64 0.37
C GLY A 256 -21.13 11.39 1.46
#